data_0910d5c9a8f7fa401fb4143a2c24c323
#
_entry.id   0910d5c9a8f7fa401fb4143a2c24c323
#
_cell.length_a   1.000
_cell.length_b   1.000
_cell.length_c   1.000
_cell.angle_alpha   90.00
_cell.angle_beta   90.00
_cell.angle_gamma   90.00
#
_symmetry.space_group_name_H-M   'P 1'
#
loop_
_entity.id
_entity.type
_entity.pdbx_description
1 polymer ?
#
loop_
_entity_poly.entity_id
_entity_poly.type
_entity_poly.pdbx_seq_one_letter_code
_entity_poly.pdbx_strand_id
1 'polypeptide(L)'
;MSSPYPDRIFRITEPVTESNCYVIREKNRCMIIDPNDFPAIRELLQKWNIKPELVLLTHEHCDHIGGLNQLRETYPVTVVATQACSEGIGNKTRNMSRMMETFLYFKSGEKTFVHYPPFQCEKADLTFTDQLCCEFGAKELELIRLPGHTPGSMVIRYNGCLFCGDYLLPGDKVVTRLPGGDGDAYEKYARPWLGKIADGTWIFPGHGEPFQMNREVREFHDI
;
A
#
# COMPACT_ATOMS: atom_id res chain seq x y z
N MET A 1 -0.55 15.27 18.21
CA MET A 1 0.62 15.51 17.36
C MET A 1 0.11 15.98 16.01
N SER A 2 0.68 17.02 15.42
CA SER A 2 0.42 17.41 14.03
C SER A 2 1.16 16.41 13.14
N SER A 3 0.52 15.95 12.07
CA SER A 3 1.21 15.17 11.04
C SER A 3 2.31 16.03 10.40
N PRO A 4 3.51 15.50 10.15
CA PRO A 4 4.52 16.20 9.36
C PRO A 4 4.15 16.28 7.88
N TYR A 5 3.13 15.55 7.45
CA TYR A 5 2.67 15.47 6.07
C TYR A 5 1.38 16.25 5.83
N PRO A 6 1.06 16.59 4.57
CA PRO A 6 -0.20 17.21 4.20
C PRO A 6 -1.41 16.38 4.67
N ASP A 7 -2.55 17.06 4.86
CA ASP A 7 -3.86 16.44 5.05
C ASP A 7 -4.04 15.45 6.20
N ARG A 8 -3.27 15.62 7.28
CA ARG A 8 -3.35 14.73 8.44
C ARG A 8 -3.16 13.25 8.07
N ILE A 9 -2.19 12.99 7.20
CA ILE A 9 -1.71 11.66 6.87
C ILE A 9 -0.76 11.20 7.97
N PHE A 10 -0.96 10.01 8.49
CA PHE A 10 -0.11 9.40 9.51
C PHE A 10 0.42 8.07 9.00
N ARG A 11 1.72 7.91 9.06
CA ARG A 11 2.40 6.68 8.68
C ARG A 11 2.60 5.80 9.91
N ILE A 12 2.35 4.51 9.72
CA ILE A 12 2.71 3.42 10.62
C ILE A 12 3.64 2.50 9.84
N THR A 13 4.83 2.25 10.35
CA THR A 13 5.78 1.31 9.74
C THR A 13 5.79 0.03 10.57
N GLU A 14 5.52 -1.10 9.93
CA GLU A 14 5.55 -2.43 10.56
C GLU A 14 7.02 -2.82 10.82
N PRO A 15 7.39 -3.22 12.07
CA PRO A 15 8.80 -3.32 12.44
C PRO A 15 9.56 -4.50 11.82
N VAL A 16 8.88 -5.52 11.30
CA VAL A 16 9.52 -6.73 10.75
C VAL A 16 9.75 -6.62 9.25
N THR A 17 8.73 -6.21 8.52
CA THR A 17 8.75 -6.09 7.04
C THR A 17 9.15 -4.70 6.57
N GLU A 18 9.06 -3.71 7.46
CA GLU A 18 9.29 -2.29 7.21
C GLU A 18 8.31 -1.69 6.19
N SER A 19 7.17 -2.36 5.99
CA SER A 19 6.09 -1.85 5.16
C SER A 19 5.36 -0.69 5.81
N ASN A 20 4.81 0.20 5.01
CA ASN A 20 4.07 1.37 5.46
C ASN A 20 2.55 1.18 5.33
N CYS A 21 1.86 1.50 6.40
CA CYS A 21 0.42 1.78 6.41
C CYS A 21 0.20 3.28 6.54
N TYR A 22 -0.77 3.83 5.82
CA TYR A 22 -1.14 5.23 5.94
C TYR A 22 -2.55 5.38 6.46
N VAL A 23 -2.70 6.11 7.56
CA VAL A 23 -3.99 6.42 8.18
C VAL A 23 -4.31 7.88 7.93
N ILE A 24 -5.39 8.13 7.20
CA ILE A 24 -5.79 9.46 6.77
C ILE A 24 -7.05 9.85 7.51
N ARG A 25 -6.97 10.98 8.23
CA ARG A 25 -8.10 11.52 8.98
C ARG A 25 -8.64 12.75 8.28
N GLU A 26 -9.91 12.71 7.90
CA GLU A 26 -10.66 13.84 7.37
C GLU A 26 -11.88 14.14 8.26
N LYS A 27 -11.76 15.17 9.12
CA LYS A 27 -12.77 15.50 10.16
C LYS A 27 -13.05 14.30 11.06
N ASN A 28 -14.25 13.71 10.96
CA ASN A 28 -14.70 12.55 11.72
C ASN A 28 -14.63 11.25 10.92
N ARG A 29 -14.03 11.28 9.72
CA ARG A 29 -13.86 10.13 8.83
C ARG A 29 -12.42 9.67 8.84
N CYS A 30 -12.22 8.36 8.66
CA CYS A 30 -10.90 7.75 8.64
C CYS A 30 -10.79 6.74 7.49
N MET A 31 -9.73 6.87 6.71
CA MET A 31 -9.36 5.95 5.64
C MET A 31 -7.99 5.35 5.97
N ILE A 32 -7.80 4.08 5.64
CA ILE A 32 -6.54 3.35 5.85
C ILE A 32 -6.07 2.82 4.51
N ILE A 33 -4.79 3.00 4.21
CA ILE A 33 -4.12 2.42 3.04
C ILE A 33 -3.12 1.39 3.55
N ASP A 34 -3.20 0.17 3.03
CA ASP A 34 -2.32 -0.96 3.34
C ASP A 34 -2.24 -1.26 4.86
N PRO A 35 -3.27 -1.83 5.47
CA PRO A 35 -3.32 -2.12 6.90
C PRO A 35 -2.38 -3.27 7.28
N ASN A 36 -1.12 -2.96 7.58
CA ASN A 36 -0.05 -3.90 7.89
C ASN A 36 -0.01 -4.35 9.37
N ASP A 37 -0.07 -3.40 10.32
CA ASP A 37 0.05 -3.61 11.76
C ASP A 37 -1.25 -3.21 12.49
N PHE A 38 -2.13 -4.18 12.73
CA PHE A 38 -3.41 -3.90 13.40
C PHE A 38 -3.26 -3.37 14.83
N PRO A 39 -2.38 -3.89 15.70
CA PRO A 39 -2.13 -3.32 17.02
C PRO A 39 -1.82 -1.82 16.99
N ALA A 40 -0.88 -1.39 16.15
CA ALA A 40 -0.50 0.02 16.03
C ALA A 40 -1.62 0.87 15.42
N ILE A 41 -2.31 0.36 14.40
CA ILE A 41 -3.50 1.02 13.81
C ILE A 41 -4.57 1.22 14.88
N ARG A 42 -4.90 0.19 15.66
CA ARG A 42 -5.91 0.25 16.72
C ARG A 42 -5.57 1.28 17.79
N GLU A 43 -4.30 1.33 18.23
CA GLU A 43 -3.83 2.31 19.20
C GLU A 43 -4.07 3.75 18.69
N LEU A 44 -3.71 4.02 17.44
CA LEU A 44 -3.90 5.32 16.82
C LEU A 44 -5.39 5.70 16.71
N LEU A 45 -6.25 4.77 16.28
CA LEU A 45 -7.69 4.99 16.16
C LEU A 45 -8.35 5.24 17.52
N GLN A 46 -7.95 4.51 18.57
CA GLN A 46 -8.42 4.71 19.95
C GLN A 46 -8.00 6.08 20.47
N LYS A 47 -6.75 6.48 20.27
CA LYS A 47 -6.24 7.80 20.64
C LYS A 47 -7.01 8.95 19.99
N TRP A 48 -7.49 8.75 18.77
CA TRP A 48 -8.30 9.75 18.07
C TRP A 48 -9.79 9.65 18.36
N ASN A 49 -10.22 8.60 19.02
CA ASN A 49 -11.62 8.26 19.22
C ASN A 49 -12.40 8.26 17.89
N ILE A 50 -11.87 7.61 16.88
CA ILE A 50 -12.42 7.53 15.51
C ILE A 50 -12.47 6.09 15.04
N LYS A 51 -13.43 5.77 14.17
CA LYS A 51 -13.52 4.47 13.50
C LYS A 51 -13.16 4.62 12.03
N PRO A 52 -12.39 3.68 11.45
CA PRO A 52 -12.16 3.65 10.03
C PRO A 52 -13.43 3.22 9.29
N GLU A 53 -13.63 3.72 8.09
CA GLU A 53 -14.77 3.37 7.24
C GLU A 53 -14.33 2.82 5.88
N LEU A 54 -13.13 3.19 5.42
CA LEU A 54 -12.59 2.83 4.11
C LEU A 54 -11.18 2.26 4.26
N VAL A 55 -10.92 1.16 3.58
CA VAL A 55 -9.60 0.55 3.43
C VAL A 55 -9.27 0.43 1.95
N LEU A 56 -8.10 0.88 1.56
CA LEU A 56 -7.58 0.77 0.20
C LEU A 56 -6.34 -0.11 0.21
N LEU A 57 -6.22 -1.03 -0.75
CA LEU A 57 -5.07 -1.92 -0.86
C LEU A 57 -4.29 -1.58 -2.13
N THR A 58 -3.04 -1.11 -1.98
CA THR A 58 -2.20 -0.80 -3.13
C THR A 58 -1.88 -2.05 -3.94
N HIS A 59 -1.70 -3.19 -3.29
CA HIS A 59 -1.49 -4.49 -3.90
C HIS A 59 -1.70 -5.64 -2.90
N GLU A 60 -1.56 -6.87 -3.36
CA GLU A 60 -1.91 -8.08 -2.60
C GLU A 60 -0.85 -8.61 -1.66
N HIS A 61 0.39 -8.10 -1.59
CA HIS A 61 1.45 -8.67 -0.77
C HIS A 61 1.14 -8.65 0.73
N CYS A 62 1.53 -9.70 1.41
CA CYS A 62 1.13 -9.98 2.80
C CYS A 62 1.58 -8.94 3.81
N ASP A 63 2.71 -8.32 3.59
CA ASP A 63 3.25 -7.26 4.44
C ASP A 63 2.44 -5.95 4.37
N HIS A 64 1.61 -5.77 3.34
CA HIS A 64 0.68 -4.64 3.20
C HIS A 64 -0.73 -4.94 3.75
N ILE A 65 -1.04 -6.21 3.99
CA ILE A 65 -2.38 -6.66 4.41
C ILE A 65 -2.36 -7.44 5.73
N GLY A 66 -1.25 -7.44 6.46
CA GLY A 66 -1.07 -8.24 7.68
C GLY A 66 -2.09 -8.00 8.78
N GLY A 67 -2.59 -6.78 8.88
CA GLY A 67 -3.62 -6.37 9.84
C GLY A 67 -5.05 -6.41 9.31
N LEU A 68 -5.28 -6.74 8.02
CA LEU A 68 -6.58 -6.58 7.37
C LEU A 68 -7.68 -7.45 8.00
N ASN A 69 -7.40 -8.71 8.30
CA ASN A 69 -8.39 -9.62 8.91
C ASN A 69 -8.85 -9.09 10.28
N GLN A 70 -7.92 -8.74 11.15
CA GLN A 70 -8.22 -8.20 12.49
C GLN A 70 -8.94 -6.85 12.41
N LEU A 71 -8.63 -6.03 11.41
CA LEU A 71 -9.32 -4.76 11.18
C LEU A 71 -10.78 -4.98 10.81
N ARG A 72 -11.08 -5.93 9.90
CA ARG A 72 -12.45 -6.31 9.51
C ARG A 72 -13.26 -6.93 10.66
N GLU A 73 -12.63 -7.75 11.48
CA GLU A 73 -13.27 -8.32 12.68
C GLU A 73 -13.65 -7.24 13.71
N THR A 74 -12.90 -6.15 13.76
CA THR A 74 -13.07 -5.11 14.79
C THR A 74 -13.95 -3.94 14.32
N TYR A 75 -13.89 -3.58 13.03
CA TYR A 75 -14.56 -2.40 12.48
C TYR A 75 -15.35 -2.71 11.22
N PRO A 76 -16.53 -2.11 11.03
CA PRO A 76 -17.32 -2.25 9.80
C PRO A 76 -16.70 -1.40 8.69
N VAL A 77 -15.60 -1.85 8.11
CA VAL A 77 -14.88 -1.16 7.02
C VAL A 77 -15.30 -1.67 5.65
N THR A 78 -15.30 -0.78 4.66
CA THR A 78 -15.40 -1.17 3.25
C THR A 78 -13.99 -1.27 2.67
N VAL A 79 -13.61 -2.44 2.17
CA VAL A 79 -12.31 -2.67 1.52
C VAL A 79 -12.46 -2.51 0.02
N VAL A 80 -11.63 -1.66 -0.58
CA VAL A 80 -11.58 -1.41 -2.03
C VAL A 80 -10.20 -1.80 -2.56
N ALA A 81 -10.21 -2.55 -3.66
CA ALA A 81 -9.00 -2.99 -4.34
C ALA A 81 -9.26 -3.20 -5.84
N THR A 82 -8.20 -3.39 -6.62
CA THR A 82 -8.39 -3.91 -7.97
C THR A 82 -8.94 -5.34 -7.93
N GLN A 83 -9.62 -5.77 -8.98
CA GLN A 83 -10.11 -7.16 -9.10
C GLN A 83 -8.97 -8.18 -8.87
N ALA A 84 -7.81 -7.94 -9.47
CA ALA A 84 -6.66 -8.84 -9.35
C ALA A 84 -6.06 -8.86 -7.93
N CYS A 85 -5.99 -7.72 -7.25
CA CYS A 85 -5.56 -7.64 -5.84
C CYS A 85 -6.56 -8.41 -4.95
N SER A 86 -7.86 -8.20 -5.11
CA SER A 86 -8.92 -8.89 -4.37
C SER A 86 -8.84 -10.42 -4.50
N GLU A 87 -8.48 -10.92 -5.68
CA GLU A 87 -8.22 -12.35 -5.88
C GLU A 87 -6.90 -12.80 -5.23
N GLY A 88 -5.87 -11.92 -5.27
CA GLY A 88 -4.53 -12.16 -4.75
C GLY A 88 -4.50 -12.31 -3.24
N ILE A 89 -5.19 -11.44 -2.50
CA ILE A 89 -5.22 -11.46 -1.02
C ILE A 89 -5.81 -12.77 -0.46
N GLY A 90 -6.68 -13.44 -1.22
CA GLY A 90 -7.26 -14.74 -0.88
C GLY A 90 -6.36 -15.94 -1.18
N ASN A 91 -5.13 -15.73 -1.67
CA ASN A 91 -4.24 -16.80 -2.11
C ASN A 91 -2.85 -16.65 -1.46
N LYS A 92 -2.50 -17.60 -0.58
CA LYS A 92 -1.24 -17.58 0.20
C LYS A 92 0.05 -17.57 -0.64
N THR A 93 -0.01 -17.99 -1.89
CA THR A 93 1.14 -17.95 -2.81
C THR A 93 1.21 -16.59 -3.50
N ARG A 94 0.07 -16.07 -3.98
CA ARG A 94 0.01 -14.76 -4.65
C ARG A 94 0.29 -13.61 -3.69
N ASN A 95 -0.23 -13.70 -2.46
CA ASN A 95 0.07 -12.70 -1.43
C ASN A 95 1.44 -12.89 -0.76
N MET A 96 2.22 -13.85 -1.20
CA MET A 96 3.57 -14.18 -0.72
C MET A 96 3.68 -14.64 0.74
N SER A 97 2.60 -14.72 1.52
CA SER A 97 2.68 -15.11 2.94
C SER A 97 3.30 -16.49 3.14
N ARG A 98 3.14 -17.40 2.16
CA ARG A 98 3.77 -18.75 2.18
C ARG A 98 5.31 -18.70 2.10
N MET A 99 5.87 -17.63 1.59
CA MET A 99 7.31 -17.47 1.35
C MET A 99 7.96 -16.45 2.30
N MET A 100 7.16 -15.70 3.07
CA MET A 100 7.64 -14.55 3.84
C MET A 100 8.71 -14.94 4.87
N GLU A 101 8.55 -16.03 5.61
CA GLU A 101 9.56 -16.50 6.57
C GLU A 101 10.92 -16.76 5.90
N THR A 102 10.90 -17.38 4.72
CA THR A 102 12.10 -17.64 3.93
C THR A 102 12.72 -16.34 3.42
N PHE A 103 11.88 -15.41 2.94
CA PHE A 103 12.35 -14.10 2.48
C PHE A 103 12.99 -13.30 3.62
N LEU A 104 12.34 -13.20 4.76
CA LEU A 104 12.85 -12.51 5.94
C LEU A 104 14.15 -13.12 6.46
N TYR A 105 14.25 -14.45 6.47
CA TYR A 105 15.48 -15.15 6.86
C TYR A 105 16.68 -14.75 5.99
N PHE A 106 16.50 -14.65 4.68
CA PHE A 106 17.59 -14.23 3.79
C PHE A 106 17.82 -12.71 3.82
N LYS A 107 16.77 -11.90 3.98
CA LYS A 107 16.88 -10.42 4.06
C LYS A 107 17.64 -9.99 5.31
N SER A 108 17.48 -10.68 6.45
CA SER A 108 18.08 -10.27 7.73
C SER A 108 19.61 -10.25 7.74
N GLY A 109 20.27 -10.93 6.80
CA GLY A 109 21.73 -11.06 6.77
C GLY A 109 22.32 -11.84 7.96
N GLU A 110 21.67 -11.78 9.11
CA GLU A 110 22.02 -12.48 10.35
C GLU A 110 21.40 -13.88 10.44
N LYS A 111 20.62 -14.25 9.41
CA LYS A 111 19.87 -15.52 9.35
C LYS A 111 18.98 -15.73 10.58
N THR A 112 18.39 -14.65 11.07
CA THR A 112 17.43 -14.71 12.17
C THR A 112 16.10 -15.22 11.68
N PHE A 113 15.56 -16.25 12.33
CA PHE A 113 14.26 -16.79 11.99
C PHE A 113 13.17 -15.89 12.59
N VAL A 114 12.26 -15.43 11.73
CA VAL A 114 11.05 -14.68 12.11
C VAL A 114 9.84 -15.53 11.77
N HIS A 115 9.00 -15.79 12.76
CA HIS A 115 7.76 -16.52 12.54
C HIS A 115 6.73 -15.64 11.84
N TYR A 116 6.37 -16.01 10.61
CA TYR A 116 5.39 -15.32 9.78
C TYR A 116 4.46 -16.35 9.11
N PRO A 117 3.42 -16.82 9.82
CA PRO A 117 2.59 -17.92 9.35
C PRO A 117 1.80 -17.51 8.09
N PRO A 118 1.67 -18.40 7.10
CA PRO A 118 0.91 -18.15 5.90
C PRO A 118 -0.56 -17.87 6.20
N PHE A 119 -1.10 -16.78 5.68
CA PHE A 119 -2.49 -16.37 5.85
C PHE A 119 -3.14 -15.95 4.53
N GLN A 120 -4.44 -15.78 4.56
CA GLN A 120 -5.25 -15.23 3.48
C GLN A 120 -6.32 -14.30 4.05
N CYS A 121 -6.80 -13.39 3.22
CA CYS A 121 -7.87 -12.47 3.57
C CYS A 121 -9.11 -12.75 2.73
N GLU A 122 -10.27 -12.35 3.23
CA GLU A 122 -11.49 -12.30 2.44
C GLU A 122 -11.35 -11.27 1.31
N LYS A 123 -12.06 -11.51 0.20
CA LYS A 123 -12.07 -10.61 -0.96
C LYS A 123 -12.47 -9.19 -0.56
N ALA A 124 -12.03 -8.22 -1.35
CA ALA A 124 -12.45 -6.83 -1.20
C ALA A 124 -13.97 -6.70 -1.42
N ASP A 125 -14.59 -5.75 -0.72
CA ASP A 125 -16.03 -5.50 -0.80
C ASP A 125 -16.40 -4.81 -2.11
N LEU A 126 -15.52 -3.93 -2.60
CA LEU A 126 -15.65 -3.25 -3.89
C LEU A 126 -14.39 -3.48 -4.72
N THR A 127 -14.57 -3.83 -5.98
CA THR A 127 -13.48 -4.05 -6.92
C THR A 127 -13.67 -3.26 -8.20
N PHE A 128 -12.56 -2.93 -8.86
CA PHE A 128 -12.53 -2.30 -10.18
C PHE A 128 -11.40 -2.89 -11.04
N THR A 129 -11.45 -2.66 -12.36
CA THR A 129 -10.47 -3.22 -13.30
C THR A 129 -9.37 -2.26 -13.68
N ASP A 130 -9.71 -1.02 -14.07
CA ASP A 130 -8.71 -0.07 -14.58
C ASP A 130 -8.59 1.18 -13.71
N GLN A 131 -9.70 1.86 -13.44
CA GLN A 131 -9.74 3.10 -12.67
C GLN A 131 -11.07 3.23 -11.93
N LEU A 132 -10.99 3.81 -10.73
CA LEU A 132 -12.15 4.21 -9.94
C LEU A 132 -11.93 5.62 -9.40
N CYS A 133 -12.89 6.51 -9.67
CA CYS A 133 -12.90 7.86 -9.10
C CYS A 133 -14.08 7.97 -8.13
N CYS A 134 -13.82 8.49 -6.96
CA CYS A 134 -14.83 8.75 -5.92
C CYS A 134 -14.36 9.90 -5.03
N GLU A 135 -15.07 10.15 -3.95
CA GLU A 135 -14.69 11.16 -2.96
C GLU A 135 -14.50 10.55 -1.58
N PHE A 136 -13.49 11.03 -0.86
CA PHE A 136 -13.33 10.78 0.56
C PHE A 136 -13.34 12.13 1.31
N GLY A 137 -14.34 12.34 2.15
CA GLY A 137 -14.62 13.67 2.68
C GLY A 137 -15.12 14.61 1.58
N ALA A 138 -14.45 15.74 1.39
CA ALA A 138 -14.73 16.71 0.31
C ALA A 138 -13.59 16.72 -0.74
N LYS A 139 -12.81 15.66 -0.83
CA LYS A 139 -11.62 15.57 -1.66
C LYS A 139 -11.74 14.42 -2.64
N GLU A 140 -11.25 14.65 -3.84
CA GLU A 140 -11.19 13.63 -4.88
C GLU A 140 -10.24 12.49 -4.48
N LEU A 141 -10.68 11.28 -4.72
CA LEU A 141 -9.95 10.03 -4.53
C LEU A 141 -9.95 9.28 -5.86
N GLU A 142 -8.78 9.13 -6.45
CA GLU A 142 -8.58 8.43 -7.72
C GLU A 142 -7.71 7.20 -7.49
N LEU A 143 -8.24 6.03 -7.84
CA LEU A 143 -7.59 4.73 -7.76
C LEU A 143 -7.28 4.28 -9.18
N ILE A 144 -6.01 4.04 -9.50
CA ILE A 144 -5.56 3.71 -10.86
C ILE A 144 -4.78 2.41 -10.81
N ARG A 145 -5.30 1.39 -11.49
CA ARG A 145 -4.57 0.13 -11.64
C ARG A 145 -3.35 0.34 -12.53
N LEU A 146 -2.20 -0.04 -12.02
CA LEU A 146 -0.93 -0.09 -12.76
C LEU A 146 -0.32 -1.47 -12.51
N PRO A 147 -0.43 -2.42 -13.45
CA PRO A 147 0.19 -3.74 -13.28
C PRO A 147 1.69 -3.67 -13.51
N GLY A 148 2.44 -4.57 -12.89
CA GLY A 148 3.91 -4.67 -13.04
C GLY A 148 4.58 -5.25 -11.81
N HIS A 149 4.50 -4.57 -10.66
CA HIS A 149 4.97 -5.14 -9.40
C HIS A 149 4.13 -6.38 -9.02
N THR A 150 2.81 -6.24 -9.06
CA THR A 150 1.85 -7.35 -9.07
C THR A 150 0.75 -7.12 -10.10
N PRO A 151 -0.07 -8.14 -10.45
CA PRO A 151 -1.23 -7.95 -11.32
C PRO A 151 -2.27 -7.01 -10.72
N GLY A 152 -2.34 -6.96 -9.39
CA GLY A 152 -3.29 -6.17 -8.61
C GLY A 152 -2.81 -4.79 -8.22
N SER A 153 -1.57 -4.43 -8.53
CA SER A 153 -1.00 -3.14 -8.12
C SER A 153 -1.79 -1.96 -8.65
N MET A 154 -1.99 -0.99 -7.75
CA MET A 154 -2.57 0.31 -8.06
C MET A 154 -1.82 1.44 -7.37
N VAL A 155 -2.01 2.64 -7.88
CA VAL A 155 -1.65 3.88 -7.20
C VAL A 155 -2.90 4.62 -6.79
N ILE A 156 -2.80 5.41 -5.73
CA ILE A 156 -3.90 6.14 -5.13
C ILE A 156 -3.54 7.62 -5.11
N ARG A 157 -4.32 8.44 -5.81
CA ARG A 157 -4.23 9.91 -5.70
C ARG A 157 -5.27 10.40 -4.73
N TYR A 158 -4.84 11.22 -3.79
CA TYR A 158 -5.71 11.87 -2.83
C TYR A 158 -5.17 13.25 -2.49
N ASN A 159 -5.96 14.30 -2.80
CA ASN A 159 -5.64 15.68 -2.49
C ASN A 159 -4.20 16.13 -2.87
N GLY A 160 -3.77 15.81 -4.09
CA GLY A 160 -2.43 16.17 -4.59
C GLY A 160 -1.28 15.29 -4.09
N CYS A 161 -1.58 14.28 -3.28
CA CYS A 161 -0.64 13.26 -2.82
C CYS A 161 -0.79 11.97 -3.63
N LEU A 162 0.29 11.20 -3.73
CA LEU A 162 0.32 9.90 -4.39
C LEU A 162 0.80 8.81 -3.44
N PHE A 163 -0.02 7.80 -3.19
CA PHE A 163 0.37 6.55 -2.53
C PHE A 163 0.67 5.54 -3.62
N CYS A 164 1.92 5.13 -3.73
CA CYS A 164 2.38 4.40 -4.90
C CYS A 164 2.63 2.90 -4.64
N GLY A 165 2.34 2.39 -3.41
CA GLY A 165 2.76 1.04 -3.05
C GLY A 165 4.25 0.85 -3.33
N ASP A 166 4.63 -0.26 -3.92
CA ASP A 166 6.02 -0.64 -4.13
C ASP A 166 6.61 -0.20 -5.48
N TYR A 167 6.11 0.91 -6.03
CA TYR A 167 6.66 1.44 -7.28
C TYR A 167 7.84 2.39 -7.08
N LEU A 168 7.68 3.41 -6.26
CA LEU A 168 8.69 4.45 -6.05
C LEU A 168 9.23 4.33 -4.61
N LEU A 169 10.23 3.47 -4.43
CA LEU A 169 10.83 3.20 -3.13
C LEU A 169 12.10 4.04 -2.95
N PRO A 170 12.28 4.72 -1.79
CA PRO A 170 13.53 5.41 -1.52
C PRO A 170 14.71 4.43 -1.45
N GLY A 171 15.67 4.57 -2.37
CA GLY A 171 16.88 3.75 -2.42
C GLY A 171 16.76 2.39 -3.10
N ASP A 172 15.54 1.96 -3.48
CA ASP A 172 15.31 0.70 -4.17
C ASP A 172 14.49 0.89 -5.46
N LYS A 173 14.75 0.07 -6.46
CA LYS A 173 13.93 0.00 -7.67
C LYS A 173 12.79 -0.98 -7.49
N VAL A 174 11.71 -0.77 -8.24
CA VAL A 174 10.57 -1.68 -8.26
C VAL A 174 10.99 -3.12 -8.56
N VAL A 175 10.46 -4.06 -7.83
CA VAL A 175 10.69 -5.50 -8.05
C VAL A 175 9.52 -6.06 -8.85
N THR A 176 9.81 -6.56 -10.07
CA THR A 176 8.81 -7.12 -10.99
C THR A 176 8.97 -8.62 -11.24
N ARG A 177 9.83 -9.29 -10.45
CA ARG A 177 10.15 -10.72 -10.60
C ARG A 177 9.64 -11.60 -9.44
N LEU A 178 8.86 -11.02 -8.52
CA LEU A 178 8.16 -11.78 -7.48
C LEU A 178 6.95 -12.52 -8.09
N PRO A 179 6.35 -13.48 -7.38
CA PRO A 179 5.17 -14.19 -7.85
C PRO A 179 4.06 -13.25 -8.31
N GLY A 180 3.72 -13.31 -9.60
CA GLY A 180 2.76 -12.42 -10.25
C GLY A 180 3.33 -11.13 -10.82
N GLY A 181 4.60 -10.81 -10.55
CA GLY A 181 5.27 -9.66 -11.16
C GLY A 181 5.47 -9.83 -12.67
N ASP A 182 5.44 -8.71 -13.39
CA ASP A 182 5.53 -8.66 -14.85
C ASP A 182 6.28 -7.39 -15.28
N GLY A 183 7.54 -7.57 -15.70
CA GLY A 183 8.41 -6.48 -16.16
C GLY A 183 7.89 -5.81 -17.43
N ASP A 184 7.30 -6.57 -18.36
CA ASP A 184 6.77 -6.01 -19.61
C ASP A 184 5.52 -5.16 -19.31
N ALA A 185 4.66 -5.59 -18.40
CA ALA A 185 3.54 -4.80 -17.97
C ALA A 185 3.99 -3.51 -17.25
N TYR A 186 5.02 -3.59 -16.41
CA TYR A 186 5.61 -2.40 -15.78
C TYR A 186 6.10 -1.39 -16.84
N GLU A 187 6.91 -1.82 -17.78
CA GLU A 187 7.46 -0.97 -18.85
C GLU A 187 6.35 -0.36 -19.71
N LYS A 188 5.31 -1.13 -19.97
CA LYS A 188 4.22 -0.69 -20.87
C LYS A 188 3.23 0.26 -20.19
N TYR A 189 2.89 0.03 -18.91
CA TYR A 189 1.79 0.73 -18.24
C TYR A 189 2.25 1.60 -17.07
N ALA A 190 2.99 1.03 -16.11
CA ALA A 190 3.30 1.74 -14.88
C ALA A 190 4.38 2.80 -15.09
N ARG A 191 5.51 2.47 -15.69
CA ARG A 191 6.64 3.37 -15.91
C ARG A 191 6.26 4.65 -16.66
N PRO A 192 5.55 4.59 -17.83
CA PRO A 192 5.14 5.81 -18.54
C PRO A 192 4.13 6.66 -17.76
N TRP A 193 3.32 6.05 -16.90
CA TRP A 193 2.38 6.76 -16.06
C TRP A 193 3.10 7.47 -14.91
N LEU A 194 4.02 6.78 -14.23
CA LEU A 194 4.83 7.32 -13.13
C LEU A 194 5.70 8.51 -13.61
N GLY A 195 6.22 8.45 -14.83
CA GLY A 195 6.99 9.54 -15.43
C GLY A 195 6.23 10.85 -15.62
N LYS A 196 4.89 10.83 -15.57
CA LYS A 196 4.03 12.02 -15.70
C LYS A 196 3.69 12.68 -14.37
N ILE A 197 4.13 12.14 -13.23
CA ILE A 197 3.88 12.74 -11.92
C ILE A 197 4.59 14.10 -11.86
N ALA A 198 3.87 15.15 -11.46
CA ALA A 198 4.45 16.51 -11.38
C ALA A 198 5.51 16.62 -10.27
N ASP A 199 6.52 17.46 -10.50
CA ASP A 199 7.50 17.80 -9.47
C ASP A 199 6.80 18.44 -8.26
N GLY A 200 7.33 18.17 -7.06
CA GLY A 200 6.74 18.62 -5.81
C GLY A 200 5.55 17.79 -5.32
N THR A 201 5.05 16.81 -6.10
CA THR A 201 4.02 15.87 -5.63
C THR A 201 4.57 15.06 -4.45
N TRP A 202 3.85 15.03 -3.33
CA TRP A 202 4.17 14.15 -2.23
C TRP A 202 3.93 12.68 -2.60
N ILE A 203 4.97 11.86 -2.46
CA ILE A 203 4.96 10.42 -2.70
C ILE A 203 4.99 9.70 -1.36
N PHE A 204 4.04 8.79 -1.19
CA PHE A 204 3.88 7.92 -0.03
C PHE A 204 4.13 6.47 -0.45
N PRO A 205 5.37 5.96 -0.30
CA PRO A 205 5.77 4.64 -0.78
C PRO A 205 5.32 3.52 0.16
N GLY A 206 5.27 2.29 -0.35
CA GLY A 206 5.02 1.09 0.44
C GLY A 206 6.10 0.79 1.48
N HIS A 207 7.35 1.21 1.23
CA HIS A 207 8.47 1.11 2.17
C HIS A 207 9.29 2.41 2.17
N GLY A 208 9.92 2.70 3.31
CA GLY A 208 10.79 3.88 3.49
C GLY A 208 10.03 5.17 3.79
N GLU A 209 10.75 6.30 3.74
CA GLU A 209 10.20 7.61 4.08
C GLU A 209 9.44 8.24 2.90
N PRO A 210 8.30 8.92 3.14
CA PRO A 210 7.68 9.78 2.14
C PRO A 210 8.60 10.90 1.68
N PHE A 211 8.50 11.27 0.41
CA PHE A 211 9.33 12.26 -0.24
C PHE A 211 8.55 13.06 -1.29
N GLN A 212 9.16 14.07 -1.86
CA GLN A 212 8.59 14.81 -2.98
C GLN A 212 9.22 14.37 -4.31
N MET A 213 8.37 14.23 -5.34
CA MET A 213 8.83 13.97 -6.71
C MET A 213 9.74 15.11 -7.17
N ASN A 214 10.87 14.74 -7.72
CA ASN A 214 11.84 15.64 -8.31
C ASN A 214 12.66 14.95 -9.42
N ARG A 215 13.59 15.67 -10.02
CA ARG A 215 14.45 15.14 -11.10
C ARG A 215 15.30 13.94 -10.63
N GLU A 216 15.88 13.98 -9.44
CA GLU A 216 16.75 12.91 -8.93
C GLU A 216 15.97 11.61 -8.73
N VAL A 217 14.73 11.70 -8.25
CA VAL A 217 13.81 10.55 -8.14
C VAL A 217 13.53 9.94 -9.51
N ARG A 218 13.27 10.77 -10.53
CA ARG A 218 13.02 10.28 -11.88
C ARG A 218 14.25 9.57 -12.46
N GLU A 219 15.42 10.19 -12.35
CA GLU A 219 16.68 9.63 -12.82
C GLU A 219 16.98 8.31 -12.11
N PHE A 220 16.75 8.22 -10.79
CA PHE A 220 16.95 6.99 -10.03
C PHE A 220 16.00 5.86 -10.48
N HIS A 221 14.73 6.16 -10.73
CA HIS A 221 13.73 5.16 -11.12
C HIS A 221 13.63 4.94 -12.64
N ASP A 222 14.42 5.64 -13.45
CA ASP A 222 14.41 5.58 -14.93
C ASP A 222 13.02 5.94 -15.53
N ILE A 223 12.31 6.95 -14.96
CA ILE A 223 10.97 7.38 -15.37
C ILE A 223 10.93 8.82 -15.87
#